data_bdf31dc6c82a90d80d5678319a511985
#
_entry.id   bdf31dc6c82a90d80d5678319a511985
#
_cell.length_a   1.000
_cell.length_b   1.000
_cell.length_c   1.000
_cell.angle_alpha   90.00
_cell.angle_beta   90.00
_cell.angle_gamma   90.00
#
_symmetry.space_group_name_H-M   'P 1'
#
loop_
_entity.id
_entity.type
_entity.pdbx_description
1 polymer ?
#
loop_
_entity_poly.entity_id
_entity_poly.type
_entity_poly.pdbx_seq_one_letter_code
_entity_poly.pdbx_strand_id
1 'polypeptide(L)'
;MFNGIITHTGKIIKINKKSNNCFLEIESKMKFIKSELGSSISCSGACLSLEKYNGNISKFYLSKETLKRTIFKSSKIGDIINLEKSMKFGNRISGHFVQGHVDITSQVGKITYIGKSWLISFKLLDKYKKYLVEKGSITINGVSLTITKIIRNNFKISIVPYTLKLTNLVNLKAKDTVNIEFDVLGKYIKNFIK
;
A
#
# COMPACT_ATOMS: atom_id res chain seq x y z
N MET A 1 -0.34 11.60 -6.05
CA MET A 1 -1.57 10.80 -6.30
C MET A 1 -1.21 9.58 -7.11
N PHE A 2 -1.87 8.45 -6.82
CA PHE A 2 -1.67 7.14 -7.42
C PHE A 2 -3.02 6.54 -7.80
N ASN A 3 -3.01 5.46 -8.59
CA ASN A 3 -4.21 4.70 -8.96
C ASN A 3 -4.47 3.50 -8.02
N GLY A 4 -3.44 3.06 -7.30
CA GLY A 4 -3.44 1.77 -6.61
C GLY A 4 -3.29 0.59 -7.58
N ILE A 5 -2.70 0.81 -8.74
CA ILE A 5 -2.39 -0.22 -9.74
C ILE A 5 -0.89 -0.46 -9.73
N ILE A 6 -0.50 -1.57 -9.14
CA ILE A 6 0.91 -1.90 -8.97
C ILE A 6 1.54 -2.24 -10.31
N THR A 7 2.61 -1.55 -10.64
CA THR A 7 3.36 -1.78 -11.89
C THR A 7 4.62 -2.62 -11.69
N HIS A 8 5.20 -2.56 -10.49
CA HIS A 8 6.41 -3.31 -10.14
C HIS A 8 6.35 -3.77 -8.69
N THR A 9 7.11 -4.80 -8.39
CA THR A 9 7.53 -5.12 -7.02
C THR A 9 9.03 -4.91 -6.89
N GLY A 10 9.48 -4.66 -5.67
CA GLY A 10 10.90 -4.53 -5.36
C GLY A 10 11.23 -5.20 -4.04
N LYS A 11 12.49 -5.53 -3.84
CA LYS A 11 13.00 -6.16 -2.63
C LYS A 11 13.75 -5.14 -1.78
N ILE A 12 13.47 -5.06 -0.49
CA ILE A 12 14.26 -4.25 0.43
C ILE A 12 15.65 -4.86 0.54
N ILE A 13 16.68 -4.11 0.14
CA ILE A 13 18.08 -4.51 0.24
C ILE A 13 18.80 -3.83 1.39
N LYS A 14 18.28 -2.66 1.83
CA LYS A 14 18.79 -1.95 2.99
C LYS A 14 17.67 -1.13 3.65
N ILE A 15 17.63 -1.12 4.97
CA ILE A 15 16.72 -0.28 5.74
C ILE A 15 17.45 0.22 6.99
N ASN A 16 17.41 1.54 7.22
CA ASN A 16 17.89 2.17 8.44
C ASN A 16 16.71 2.85 9.14
N LYS A 17 16.50 2.54 10.42
CA LYS A 17 15.42 3.08 11.25
C LYS A 17 15.94 3.94 12.42
N LYS A 18 17.25 4.20 12.47
CA LYS A 18 17.90 4.96 13.56
C LYS A 18 17.66 6.46 13.39
N SER A 19 17.39 7.13 14.49
CA SER A 19 16.71 8.39 14.72
C SER A 19 16.90 9.57 13.73
N ASN A 20 18.05 9.74 13.11
CA ASN A 20 18.34 10.95 12.32
C ASN A 20 18.56 10.69 10.82
N ASN A 21 18.53 9.44 10.38
CA ASN A 21 18.75 9.09 8.98
C ASN A 21 17.98 7.80 8.63
N CYS A 22 16.65 7.86 8.72
CA CYS A 22 15.82 6.72 8.35
C CYS A 22 15.68 6.68 6.84
N PHE A 23 16.07 5.57 6.23
CA PHE A 23 15.95 5.38 4.78
C PHE A 23 15.66 3.93 4.40
N LEU A 24 15.18 3.76 3.19
CA LEU A 24 14.85 2.50 2.56
C LEU A 24 15.54 2.44 1.19
N GLU A 25 16.28 1.36 0.92
CA GLU A 25 16.81 1.06 -0.41
C GLU A 25 16.08 -0.18 -0.94
N ILE A 26 15.53 -0.04 -2.14
CA ILE A 26 14.74 -1.07 -2.81
C ILE A 26 15.41 -1.41 -4.14
N GLU A 27 15.67 -2.69 -4.37
CA GLU A 27 16.04 -3.22 -5.67
C GLU A 27 14.79 -3.61 -6.45
N SER A 28 14.62 -3.08 -7.67
CA SER A 28 13.47 -3.35 -8.52
C SER A 28 13.79 -3.19 -10.00
N LYS A 29 12.90 -3.68 -10.86
CA LYS A 29 12.97 -3.43 -12.32
C LYS A 29 12.39 -2.05 -12.73
N MET A 30 11.83 -1.27 -11.78
CA MET A 30 11.31 0.06 -12.04
C MET A 30 12.46 0.99 -12.43
N LYS A 31 12.34 1.62 -13.59
CA LYS A 31 13.38 2.54 -14.12
C LYS A 31 13.03 3.97 -13.76
N PHE A 32 14.05 4.75 -13.44
CA PHE A 32 13.95 6.17 -13.13
C PHE A 32 14.83 6.99 -14.05
N ILE A 33 14.44 8.24 -14.27
CA ILE A 33 15.21 9.26 -15.02
C ILE A 33 15.51 10.44 -14.08
N LYS A 34 16.48 11.28 -14.46
CA LYS A 34 16.96 12.37 -13.61
C LYS A 34 15.84 13.35 -13.16
N SER A 35 14.88 13.62 -14.04
CA SER A 35 13.74 14.49 -13.75
C SER A 35 12.73 13.89 -12.76
N GLU A 36 12.85 12.62 -12.41
CA GLU A 36 11.99 11.96 -11.42
C GLU A 36 12.57 12.00 -9.99
N LEU A 37 13.80 12.53 -9.81
CA LEU A 37 14.32 12.80 -8.47
C LEU A 37 13.41 13.80 -7.73
N GLY A 38 13.09 13.50 -6.48
CA GLY A 38 12.12 14.24 -5.68
C GLY A 38 10.65 13.86 -5.95
N SER A 39 10.36 13.07 -6.99
CA SER A 39 8.99 12.63 -7.26
C SER A 39 8.49 11.62 -6.22
N SER A 40 7.16 11.56 -6.07
CA SER A 40 6.52 10.62 -5.17
C SER A 40 6.37 9.23 -5.80
N ILE A 41 6.78 8.21 -5.05
CA ILE A 41 6.61 6.79 -5.38
C ILE A 41 5.77 6.15 -4.26
N SER A 42 4.74 5.40 -4.62
CA SER A 42 4.01 4.57 -3.67
C SER A 42 4.81 3.31 -3.38
N CYS A 43 5.28 3.17 -2.14
CA CYS A 43 6.00 2.00 -1.64
C CYS A 43 5.08 1.24 -0.68
N SER A 44 4.46 0.15 -1.14
CA SER A 44 3.38 -0.57 -0.42
C SER A 44 2.34 0.38 0.17
N GLY A 45 1.91 1.39 -0.63
CA GLY A 45 0.90 2.37 -0.24
C GLY A 45 1.42 3.56 0.57
N ALA A 46 2.68 3.61 0.93
CA ALA A 46 3.27 4.80 1.52
C ALA A 46 3.89 5.70 0.45
N CYS A 47 3.48 6.96 0.39
CA CYS A 47 4.04 7.98 -0.49
C CYS A 47 5.43 8.37 0.01
N LEU A 48 6.48 8.01 -0.74
CA LEU A 48 7.87 8.31 -0.42
C LEU A 48 8.52 9.09 -1.55
N SER A 49 9.35 10.08 -1.22
CA SER A 49 10.11 10.82 -2.22
C SER A 49 11.35 10.03 -2.65
N LEU A 50 11.55 9.94 -3.96
CA LEU A 50 12.75 9.33 -4.55
C LEU A 50 13.94 10.25 -4.31
N GLU A 51 14.85 9.87 -3.39
CA GLU A 51 16.05 10.66 -3.11
C GLU A 51 17.19 10.40 -4.11
N LYS A 52 17.38 9.13 -4.43
CA LYS A 52 18.50 8.68 -5.29
C LYS A 52 18.12 7.38 -5.98
N TYR A 53 18.69 7.18 -7.17
CA TYR A 53 18.65 5.88 -7.83
C TYR A 53 20.00 5.58 -8.49
N ASN A 54 20.31 4.30 -8.61
CA ASN A 54 21.47 3.80 -9.35
C ASN A 54 21.12 2.43 -9.94
N GLY A 55 21.02 2.34 -11.26
CA GLY A 55 20.58 1.12 -11.94
C GLY A 55 19.20 0.67 -11.46
N ASN A 56 19.15 -0.47 -10.80
CA ASN A 56 17.93 -1.07 -10.27
C ASN A 56 17.64 -0.72 -8.80
N ILE A 57 18.52 0.06 -8.16
CA ILE A 57 18.40 0.43 -6.75
C ILE A 57 17.83 1.83 -6.64
N SER A 58 16.77 1.99 -5.84
CA SER A 58 16.16 3.27 -5.50
C SER A 58 16.19 3.48 -3.99
N LYS A 59 16.49 4.73 -3.56
CA LYS A 59 16.58 5.13 -2.16
C LYS A 59 15.48 6.13 -1.83
N PHE A 60 14.86 5.93 -0.68
CA PHE A 60 13.77 6.74 -0.15
C PHE A 60 14.01 7.12 1.30
N TYR A 61 13.71 8.37 1.66
CA TYR A 61 13.69 8.80 3.04
C TYR A 61 12.43 8.29 3.77
N LEU A 62 12.59 7.90 5.05
CA LEU A 62 11.49 7.51 5.92
C LEU A 62 11.37 8.50 7.08
N SER A 63 10.29 9.27 7.12
CA SER A 63 10.00 10.11 8.28
C SER A 63 9.65 9.27 9.51
N LYS A 64 9.78 9.85 10.71
CA LYS A 64 9.33 9.18 11.95
C LYS A 64 7.83 8.85 11.89
N GLU A 65 7.03 9.73 11.30
CA GLU A 65 5.58 9.51 11.12
C GLU A 65 5.33 8.33 10.17
N THR A 66 6.05 8.26 9.05
CA THR A 66 5.98 7.12 8.12
C THR A 66 6.30 5.81 8.83
N LEU A 67 7.39 5.77 9.60
CA LEU A 67 7.74 4.56 10.37
C LEU A 67 6.65 4.19 11.37
N LYS A 68 6.06 5.18 12.06
CA LYS A 68 5.01 4.93 13.06
C LYS A 68 3.73 4.36 12.45
N ARG A 69 3.33 4.84 11.27
CA ARG A 69 2.05 4.52 10.64
C ARG A 69 2.07 3.35 9.67
N THR A 70 3.24 2.90 9.27
CA THR A 70 3.36 1.91 8.19
C THR A 70 4.05 0.63 8.63
N ILE A 71 3.95 -0.39 7.77
CA ILE A 71 4.67 -1.66 7.95
C ILE A 71 6.20 -1.46 8.01
N PHE A 72 6.74 -0.32 7.55
CA PHE A 72 8.18 -0.08 7.56
C PHE A 72 8.79 -0.08 8.96
N LYS A 73 8.00 0.13 10.02
CA LYS A 73 8.44 -0.06 11.40
C LYS A 73 9.00 -1.47 11.65
N SER A 74 8.33 -2.48 11.12
CA SER A 74 8.67 -3.91 11.29
C SER A 74 9.37 -4.53 10.08
N SER A 75 9.40 -3.85 8.94
CA SER A 75 10.02 -4.35 7.71
C SER A 75 11.49 -4.65 7.89
N LYS A 76 11.99 -5.62 7.14
CA LYS A 76 13.37 -6.12 7.15
C LYS A 76 13.93 -6.29 5.75
N ILE A 77 15.23 -6.46 5.65
CA ILE A 77 15.90 -6.82 4.39
C ILE A 77 15.29 -8.14 3.89
N GLY A 78 14.99 -8.17 2.59
CA GLY A 78 14.35 -9.30 1.92
C GLY A 78 12.84 -9.14 1.71
N ASP A 79 12.17 -8.23 2.43
CA ASP A 79 10.73 -8.01 2.25
C ASP A 79 10.43 -7.46 0.84
N ILE A 80 9.32 -7.94 0.28
CA ILE A 80 8.85 -7.53 -1.06
C ILE A 80 7.86 -6.38 -0.91
N ILE A 81 8.11 -5.30 -1.63
CA ILE A 81 7.35 -4.05 -1.60
C ILE A 81 6.67 -3.83 -2.95
N ASN A 82 5.38 -3.48 -2.93
CA ASN A 82 4.66 -3.01 -4.11
C ASN A 82 5.13 -1.60 -4.49
N LEU A 83 5.30 -1.34 -5.78
CA LEU A 83 5.77 -0.05 -6.29
C LEU A 83 4.84 0.48 -7.38
N GLU A 84 4.51 1.76 -7.26
CA GLU A 84 3.75 2.51 -8.26
C GLU A 84 4.31 3.93 -8.37
N LYS A 85 4.55 4.43 -9.59
CA LYS A 85 4.87 5.83 -9.83
C LYS A 85 3.63 6.71 -9.70
N SER A 86 3.81 7.97 -9.32
CA SER A 86 2.72 8.94 -9.33
C SER A 86 2.07 9.05 -10.72
N MET A 87 0.75 9.28 -10.73
CA MET A 87 -0.01 9.49 -11.97
C MET A 87 0.51 10.69 -12.74
N LYS A 88 0.48 10.59 -14.05
CA LYS A 88 0.63 11.73 -14.96
C LYS A 88 -0.75 12.28 -15.32
N PHE A 89 -0.83 13.60 -15.56
CA PHE A 89 -2.05 14.21 -16.08
C PHE A 89 -2.47 13.54 -17.40
N GLY A 90 -3.76 13.30 -17.58
CA GLY A 90 -4.32 12.61 -18.77
C GLY A 90 -4.30 11.09 -18.72
N ASN A 91 -3.68 10.46 -17.71
CA ASN A 91 -3.76 9.01 -17.56
C ASN A 91 -5.15 8.55 -17.11
N ARG A 92 -5.51 7.30 -17.47
CA ARG A 92 -6.74 6.66 -16.98
C ARG A 92 -6.63 6.38 -15.48
N ILE A 93 -7.73 6.58 -14.76
CA ILE A 93 -7.88 6.16 -13.37
C ILE A 93 -8.50 4.76 -13.38
N SER A 94 -7.64 3.74 -13.25
CA SER A 94 -8.06 2.33 -13.34
C SER A 94 -8.41 1.71 -11.98
N GLY A 95 -8.02 2.35 -10.88
CA GLY A 95 -8.41 1.99 -9.51
C GLY A 95 -9.28 3.08 -8.88
N HIS A 96 -8.76 3.74 -7.85
CA HIS A 96 -9.38 4.92 -7.24
C HIS A 96 -8.30 5.96 -6.89
N PHE A 97 -8.68 7.11 -6.34
CA PHE A 97 -7.72 8.13 -5.92
C PHE A 97 -6.97 7.70 -4.67
N VAL A 98 -5.74 7.22 -4.84
CA VAL A 98 -4.84 6.82 -3.77
C VAL A 98 -3.82 7.92 -3.52
N GLN A 99 -3.73 8.40 -2.27
CA GLN A 99 -2.81 9.47 -1.90
C GLN A 99 -1.41 8.94 -1.54
N GLY A 100 -1.34 7.69 -1.09
CA GLY A 100 -0.15 7.13 -0.47
C GLY A 100 -0.03 7.55 1.01
N HIS A 101 -1.13 7.96 1.61
CA HIS A 101 -1.21 8.40 2.99
C HIS A 101 -1.84 7.31 3.86
N VAL A 102 -0.99 6.37 4.28
CA VAL A 102 -1.41 5.23 5.10
C VAL A 102 -2.06 5.72 6.39
N ASP A 103 -3.31 5.31 6.59
CA ASP A 103 -4.07 5.67 7.79
C ASP A 103 -3.72 4.78 8.98
N ILE A 104 -3.63 3.49 8.73
CA ILE A 104 -3.37 2.47 9.76
C ILE A 104 -2.61 1.28 9.16
N THR A 105 -2.06 0.47 10.06
CA THR A 105 -1.72 -0.91 9.73
C THR A 105 -2.78 -1.87 10.28
N SER A 106 -3.00 -2.98 9.60
CA SER A 106 -3.94 -4.01 10.03
C SER A 106 -3.36 -5.40 9.86
N GLN A 107 -3.86 -6.34 10.66
CA GLN A 107 -3.48 -7.74 10.55
C GLN A 107 -4.35 -8.48 9.54
N VAL A 108 -3.70 -9.31 8.73
CA VAL A 108 -4.35 -10.34 7.92
C VAL A 108 -5.00 -11.37 8.85
N GLY A 109 -6.28 -11.58 8.68
CA GLY A 109 -7.03 -12.62 9.37
C GLY A 109 -7.00 -13.94 8.58
N LYS A 110 -8.19 -14.49 8.29
CA LYS A 110 -8.33 -15.73 7.51
C LYS A 110 -8.12 -15.46 6.02
N ILE A 111 -7.35 -16.32 5.37
CA ILE A 111 -7.24 -16.43 3.92
C ILE A 111 -8.02 -17.68 3.50
N THR A 112 -8.94 -17.53 2.55
CA THR A 112 -9.74 -18.61 2.00
C THR A 112 -9.55 -18.63 0.49
N TYR A 113 -9.23 -19.76 -0.06
CA TYR A 113 -9.05 -19.94 -1.50
C TYR A 113 -10.40 -20.27 -2.13
N ILE A 114 -10.78 -19.53 -3.17
CA ILE A 114 -12.03 -19.73 -3.92
C ILE A 114 -11.67 -19.86 -5.40
N GLY A 115 -11.49 -21.11 -5.85
CA GLY A 115 -10.89 -21.39 -7.14
C GLY A 115 -9.48 -20.79 -7.22
N LYS A 116 -9.26 -19.94 -8.23
CA LYS A 116 -7.97 -19.22 -8.40
C LYS A 116 -7.90 -17.88 -7.65
N SER A 117 -9.01 -17.44 -7.04
CA SER A 117 -9.08 -16.16 -6.30
C SER A 117 -8.91 -16.39 -4.79
N TRP A 118 -8.46 -15.35 -4.09
CA TRP A 118 -8.31 -15.38 -2.64
C TRP A 118 -9.32 -14.45 -1.98
N LEU A 119 -10.03 -14.94 -0.97
CA LEU A 119 -10.84 -14.12 -0.08
C LEU A 119 -10.06 -13.93 1.22
N ILE A 120 -9.61 -12.69 1.46
CA ILE A 120 -8.80 -12.35 2.62
C ILE A 120 -9.61 -11.47 3.56
N SER A 121 -9.60 -11.78 4.85
CA SER A 121 -10.14 -10.91 5.90
C SER A 121 -9.04 -10.09 6.54
N PHE A 122 -9.36 -8.85 6.94
CA PHE A 122 -8.47 -7.93 7.64
C PHE A 122 -9.14 -7.44 8.91
N LYS A 123 -8.38 -7.36 10.01
CA LYS A 123 -8.89 -6.80 11.27
C LYS A 123 -9.14 -5.31 11.12
N LEU A 124 -10.20 -4.83 11.76
CA LEU A 124 -10.57 -3.41 11.76
C LEU A 124 -11.05 -2.99 13.14
N LEU A 125 -10.54 -1.88 13.66
CA LEU A 125 -11.08 -1.27 14.86
C LEU A 125 -12.38 -0.53 14.54
N ASP A 126 -13.36 -0.58 15.44
CA ASP A 126 -14.70 0.01 15.25
C ASP A 126 -14.69 1.47 14.83
N LYS A 127 -13.78 2.27 15.38
CA LYS A 127 -13.63 3.69 15.03
C LYS A 127 -13.36 3.97 13.55
N TYR A 128 -12.89 2.99 12.80
CA TYR A 128 -12.58 3.12 11.37
C TYR A 128 -13.68 2.59 10.45
N LYS A 129 -14.69 1.88 10.97
CA LYS A 129 -15.80 1.35 10.16
C LYS A 129 -16.52 2.44 9.35
N LYS A 130 -16.61 3.64 9.92
CA LYS A 130 -17.23 4.80 9.29
C LYS A 130 -16.60 5.24 7.96
N TYR A 131 -15.41 4.75 7.62
CA TYR A 131 -14.71 5.02 6.36
C TYR A 131 -14.85 3.89 5.35
N LEU A 132 -15.51 2.79 5.70
CA LEU A 132 -15.70 1.64 4.83
C LEU A 132 -17.13 1.57 4.33
N VAL A 133 -17.25 1.25 3.04
CA VAL A 133 -18.55 0.98 2.39
C VAL A 133 -18.42 -0.38 1.68
N GLU A 134 -19.40 -1.27 1.86
CA GLU A 134 -19.45 -2.51 1.07
C GLU A 134 -19.53 -2.16 -0.40
N LYS A 135 -18.76 -2.85 -1.24
CA LYS A 135 -18.52 -2.54 -2.66
C LYS A 135 -17.74 -1.26 -2.94
N GLY A 136 -17.36 -0.50 -1.91
CA GLY A 136 -16.46 0.64 -2.04
C GLY A 136 -14.98 0.23 -2.17
N SER A 137 -14.14 1.22 -2.43
CA SER A 137 -12.70 1.05 -2.61
C SER A 137 -11.93 1.12 -1.29
N ILE A 138 -10.82 0.43 -1.24
CA ILE A 138 -9.83 0.49 -0.17
C ILE A 138 -8.44 0.16 -0.73
N THR A 139 -7.41 0.70 -0.13
CA THR A 139 -6.02 0.41 -0.52
C THR A 139 -5.36 -0.51 0.50
N ILE A 140 -4.83 -1.65 0.06
CA ILE A 140 -4.05 -2.59 0.87
C ILE A 140 -2.65 -2.71 0.27
N ASN A 141 -1.61 -2.36 1.04
CA ASN A 141 -0.23 -2.30 0.55
C ASN A 141 -0.11 -1.57 -0.81
N GLY A 142 -0.86 -0.48 -0.98
CA GLY A 142 -0.88 0.31 -2.22
C GLY A 142 -1.76 -0.25 -3.34
N VAL A 143 -2.40 -1.41 -3.16
CA VAL A 143 -3.27 -2.03 -4.17
C VAL A 143 -4.70 -1.54 -3.98
N SER A 144 -5.31 -0.97 -5.03
CA SER A 144 -6.72 -0.63 -5.07
C SER A 144 -7.57 -1.90 -5.14
N LEU A 145 -8.44 -2.10 -4.16
CA LEU A 145 -9.26 -3.30 -4.02
C LEU A 145 -10.70 -2.93 -3.63
N THR A 146 -11.63 -3.84 -3.91
CA THR A 146 -13.04 -3.68 -3.56
C THR A 146 -13.39 -4.43 -2.29
N ILE A 147 -14.04 -3.77 -1.34
CA ILE A 147 -14.55 -4.38 -0.12
C ILE A 147 -15.74 -5.29 -0.48
N THR A 148 -15.59 -6.58 -0.23
CA THR A 148 -16.69 -7.54 -0.52
C THR A 148 -17.72 -7.61 0.59
N LYS A 149 -17.28 -7.48 1.85
CA LYS A 149 -18.15 -7.54 3.03
C LYS A 149 -17.50 -6.91 4.25
N ILE A 150 -18.30 -6.29 5.11
CA ILE A 150 -17.90 -5.78 6.43
C ILE A 150 -18.60 -6.66 7.49
N ILE A 151 -17.82 -7.27 8.40
CA ILE A 151 -18.36 -8.19 9.42
C ILE A 151 -17.74 -7.84 10.78
N ARG A 152 -18.56 -7.31 11.69
CA ARG A 152 -18.08 -6.92 13.04
C ARG A 152 -16.75 -6.14 12.93
N ASN A 153 -15.67 -6.62 13.52
CA ASN A 153 -14.35 -5.99 13.54
C ASN A 153 -13.42 -6.48 12.43
N ASN A 154 -14.00 -6.84 11.28
CA ASN A 154 -13.25 -7.29 10.10
C ASN A 154 -13.93 -6.81 8.83
N PHE A 155 -13.15 -6.69 7.76
CA PHE A 155 -13.67 -6.59 6.40
C PHE A 155 -13.00 -7.62 5.51
N LYS A 156 -13.63 -7.93 4.39
CA LYS A 156 -13.13 -8.93 3.44
C LYS A 156 -12.90 -8.31 2.08
N ILE A 157 -11.87 -8.80 1.41
CA ILE A 157 -11.49 -8.44 0.04
C ILE A 157 -11.40 -9.72 -0.78
N SER A 158 -11.89 -9.70 -2.00
CA SER A 158 -11.63 -10.75 -2.99
C SER A 158 -10.52 -10.31 -3.93
N ILE A 159 -9.46 -11.10 -4.04
CA ILE A 159 -8.30 -10.78 -4.88
C ILE A 159 -8.26 -11.76 -6.05
N VAL A 160 -8.29 -11.22 -7.27
CA VAL A 160 -8.24 -12.00 -8.50
C VAL A 160 -6.82 -12.47 -8.83
N PRO A 161 -6.65 -13.54 -9.62
CA PRO A 161 -5.34 -14.12 -9.89
C PRO A 161 -4.33 -13.14 -10.47
N TYR A 162 -4.77 -12.23 -11.33
CA TYR A 162 -3.88 -11.27 -11.97
C TYR A 162 -3.28 -10.29 -10.97
N THR A 163 -4.08 -9.81 -10.02
CA THR A 163 -3.63 -8.95 -8.92
C THR A 163 -2.63 -9.68 -8.00
N LEU A 164 -2.90 -10.95 -7.67
CA LEU A 164 -1.97 -11.77 -6.90
C LEU A 164 -0.62 -11.90 -7.62
N LYS A 165 -0.63 -12.14 -8.93
CA LYS A 165 0.60 -12.31 -9.74
C LYS A 165 1.47 -11.04 -9.76
N LEU A 166 0.85 -9.86 -9.75
CA LEU A 166 1.56 -8.58 -9.90
C LEU A 166 1.95 -7.91 -8.59
N THR A 167 1.49 -8.42 -7.44
CA THR A 167 1.64 -7.73 -6.16
C THR A 167 2.22 -8.63 -5.08
N ASN A 168 2.71 -8.01 -4.01
CA ASN A 168 3.18 -8.73 -2.83
C ASN A 168 2.05 -9.42 -2.04
N LEU A 169 0.79 -9.22 -2.42
CA LEU A 169 -0.35 -9.84 -1.73
C LEU A 169 -0.34 -11.36 -1.82
N VAL A 170 0.30 -11.93 -2.84
CA VAL A 170 0.49 -13.38 -2.99
C VAL A 170 1.33 -14.00 -1.87
N ASN A 171 2.17 -13.20 -1.21
CA ASN A 171 3.04 -13.66 -0.13
C ASN A 171 2.39 -13.57 1.26
N LEU A 172 1.18 -13.00 1.37
CA LEU A 172 0.51 -12.77 2.64
C LEU A 172 0.13 -14.08 3.34
N LYS A 173 0.35 -14.09 4.64
CA LYS A 173 -0.05 -15.14 5.56
C LYS A 173 -0.95 -14.57 6.66
N ALA A 174 -1.72 -15.43 7.32
CA ALA A 174 -2.47 -15.02 8.51
C ALA A 174 -1.52 -14.43 9.56
N LYS A 175 -1.96 -13.34 10.20
CA LYS A 175 -1.22 -12.52 11.18
C LYS A 175 -0.18 -11.56 10.58
N ASP A 176 0.11 -11.61 9.28
CA ASP A 176 0.93 -10.57 8.64
C ASP A 176 0.28 -9.20 8.81
N THR A 177 1.12 -8.17 8.81
CA THR A 177 0.67 -6.77 8.89
C THR A 177 0.73 -6.12 7.53
N VAL A 178 -0.31 -5.38 7.16
CA VAL A 178 -0.42 -4.63 5.90
C VAL A 178 -0.72 -3.17 6.15
N ASN A 179 -0.32 -2.30 5.23
CA ASN A 179 -0.73 -0.90 5.19
C ASN A 179 -2.16 -0.79 4.66
N ILE A 180 -2.97 0.06 5.29
CA ILE A 180 -4.32 0.39 4.83
C ILE A 180 -4.42 1.91 4.64
N GLU A 181 -4.94 2.32 3.49
CA GLU A 181 -5.41 3.66 3.22
C GLU A 181 -6.89 3.58 2.87
N PHE A 182 -7.72 4.34 3.60
CA PHE A 182 -9.15 4.47 3.29
C PHE A 182 -9.35 5.39 2.09
N ASP A 183 -10.42 5.16 1.34
CA ASP A 183 -10.77 6.04 0.23
C ASP A 183 -10.91 7.48 0.72
N VAL A 184 -10.21 8.38 0.05
CA VAL A 184 -10.16 9.80 0.39
C VAL A 184 -11.55 10.44 0.35
N LEU A 185 -12.42 10.02 -0.57
CA LEU A 185 -13.79 10.52 -0.66
C LEU A 185 -14.58 10.20 0.60
N GLY A 186 -14.44 8.98 1.14
CA GLY A 186 -15.06 8.58 2.40
C GLY A 186 -14.58 9.42 3.58
N LYS A 187 -13.31 9.83 3.61
CA LYS A 187 -12.75 10.70 4.65
C LYS A 187 -13.38 12.11 4.59
N TYR A 188 -13.47 12.71 3.41
CA TYR A 188 -14.06 14.04 3.24
C TYR A 188 -15.56 14.02 3.54
N ILE A 189 -16.33 13.10 2.97
CA ILE A 189 -17.76 12.97 3.22
C ILE A 189 -18.01 12.85 4.74
N LYS A 190 -17.28 11.95 5.44
CA LYS A 190 -17.46 11.77 6.89
C LYS A 190 -17.11 13.02 7.70
N ASN A 191 -16.18 13.85 7.21
CA ASN A 191 -15.81 15.08 7.91
C ASN A 191 -16.88 16.18 7.76
N PHE A 192 -17.62 16.18 6.66
CA PHE A 192 -18.68 17.16 6.38
C PHE A 192 -20.04 16.77 6.95
N ILE A 193 -20.32 15.47 7.11
CA ILE A 193 -21.53 14.98 7.76
C ILE A 193 -21.24 14.89 9.26
N LYS A 194 -21.65 15.91 10.00
CA LYS A 194 -21.61 15.95 11.46
C LYS A 194 -22.75 15.14 12.06
#